data_68acbccdae7149891b42ed28623fd07b
#
_entry.id   68acbccdae7149891b42ed28623fd07b
#
_cell.length_a   1.000
_cell.length_b   1.000
_cell.length_c   1.000
_cell.angle_alpha   90.00
_cell.angle_beta   90.00
_cell.angle_gamma   90.00
#
_symmetry.space_group_name_H-M   'P 1'
#
loop_
_entity.id
_entity.type
_entity.pdbx_description
1 polymer ?
#
loop_
_entity_poly.entity_id
_entity_poly.type
_entity_poly.pdbx_seq_one_letter_code
_entity_poly.pdbx_strand_id
1 'polypeptide(L)'
;MVHHEGFVDRRNKETFEKLDDREESPAHLLVTNCYIDISRPELPRLRLEHPTILQPYHIEIIVEKTTIDDIVEPLAERYGINATSCAGQISLTRCFEIVQRAKASGRPVRILYISDFDPAGREMPVACARKIEFLLRDGNLDLDVQLRQIVLTEEQCEEYRLPRTPLKETAETEA
;
A
#
# COMPACT_ATOMS: atom_id res chain seq x y z
N MET A 1 -10.52 2.24 27.88
CA MET A 1 -10.82 3.46 27.11
C MET A 1 -9.76 3.53 26.03
N VAL A 2 -10.09 3.10 24.82
CA VAL A 2 -9.14 3.13 23.70
C VAL A 2 -9.41 4.43 22.96
N HIS A 3 -8.52 5.41 23.13
CA HIS A 3 -8.53 6.61 22.30
C HIS A 3 -8.10 6.20 20.88
N HIS A 4 -9.03 6.16 19.96
CA HIS A 4 -8.72 6.18 18.54
C HIS A 4 -8.40 7.62 18.13
N GLU A 5 -7.19 8.08 18.40
CA GLU A 5 -6.66 9.27 17.76
C GLU A 5 -6.44 8.96 16.29
N GLY A 6 -7.31 9.48 15.43
CA GLY A 6 -7.08 9.45 13.98
C GLY A 6 -8.29 9.24 13.08
N PHE A 7 -9.42 8.79 13.58
CA PHE A 7 -10.62 8.69 12.76
C PHE A 7 -11.54 9.89 12.99
N VAL A 8 -11.32 10.96 12.25
CA VAL A 8 -12.25 12.09 12.20
C VAL A 8 -13.17 11.88 10.99
N ASP A 9 -14.35 11.33 11.19
CA ASP A 9 -15.40 11.38 10.18
C ASP A 9 -15.84 12.83 9.98
N ARG A 10 -15.29 13.48 8.98
CA ARG A 10 -15.57 14.87 8.63
C ARG A 10 -17.04 15.12 8.24
N ARG A 11 -17.82 14.08 8.01
CA ARG A 11 -19.23 14.17 7.60
C ARG A 11 -20.19 14.25 8.78
N ASN A 12 -19.76 13.89 10.00
CA ASN A 12 -20.63 13.81 11.17
C ASN A 12 -20.09 14.55 12.40
N LYS A 13 -19.24 15.54 12.20
CA LYS A 13 -18.63 16.30 13.30
C LYS A 13 -19.67 16.94 14.24
N GLU A 14 -20.78 17.43 13.69
CA GLU A 14 -21.87 18.03 14.49
C GLU A 14 -22.65 17.00 15.30
N THR A 15 -22.73 15.77 14.89
CA THR A 15 -23.44 14.70 15.58
C THR A 15 -22.68 14.18 16.79
N PHE A 16 -21.35 14.19 16.73
CA PHE A 16 -20.50 13.77 17.86
C PHE A 16 -20.41 14.82 18.95
N GLU A 17 -20.32 16.10 18.61
CA GLU A 17 -20.32 17.19 19.61
C GLU A 17 -21.64 17.29 20.37
N LYS A 18 -22.76 16.93 19.75
CA LYS A 18 -24.08 16.90 20.42
C LYS A 18 -24.31 15.70 21.33
N LEU A 19 -23.51 14.65 21.24
CA LEU A 19 -23.61 13.48 22.10
C LEU A 19 -22.91 13.65 23.43
N ASP A 20 -21.90 14.54 23.51
CA ASP A 20 -21.17 14.80 24.76
C ASP A 20 -21.86 15.81 25.68
N ASP A 21 -22.77 16.66 25.17
CA ASP A 21 -23.50 17.68 25.92
C ASP A 21 -24.92 17.24 26.38
N ARG A 22 -25.22 15.94 26.34
CA ARG A 22 -26.50 15.48 26.91
C ARG A 22 -26.43 15.50 28.42
N GLU A 23 -27.05 16.51 29.01
CA GLU A 23 -27.46 16.48 30.41
C GLU A 23 -28.08 15.12 30.75
N GLU A 24 -27.61 14.51 31.83
CA GLU A 24 -28.09 13.22 32.33
C GLU A 24 -29.63 13.25 32.47
N SER A 25 -30.32 12.72 31.50
CA SER A 25 -31.75 12.56 31.56
C SER A 25 -32.09 11.47 32.60
N PRO A 26 -33.17 11.57 33.39
CA PRO A 26 -33.58 10.54 34.34
C PRO A 26 -33.76 9.14 33.69
N ALA A 27 -34.00 9.10 32.40
CA ALA A 27 -34.10 7.86 31.64
C ALA A 27 -32.71 7.15 31.47
N HIS A 28 -31.62 7.90 31.53
CA HIS A 28 -30.26 7.33 31.44
C HIS A 28 -29.88 6.60 32.74
N LEU A 29 -30.35 7.07 33.89
CA LEU A 29 -30.14 6.42 35.18
C LEU A 29 -30.86 5.08 35.32
N LEU A 30 -32.00 4.87 34.61
CA LEU A 30 -32.72 3.60 34.60
C LEU A 30 -32.05 2.55 33.71
N VAL A 31 -31.34 2.95 32.66
CA VAL A 31 -30.62 2.05 31.78
C VAL A 31 -29.28 1.61 32.37
N THR A 32 -28.62 2.45 33.18
CA THR A 32 -27.35 2.11 33.82
C THR A 32 -27.46 1.02 34.89
N ASN A 33 -28.67 0.79 35.47
CA ASN A 33 -28.88 -0.28 36.44
C ASN A 33 -29.30 -1.64 35.83
N CYS A 34 -29.54 -1.71 34.52
CA CYS A 34 -29.72 -2.95 33.80
C CYS A 34 -28.38 -3.41 33.23
N TYR A 35 -27.48 -3.87 34.12
CA TYR A 35 -26.33 -4.66 33.69
C TYR A 35 -26.84 -6.02 33.20
N ILE A 36 -27.20 -6.09 31.94
CA ILE A 36 -27.20 -7.37 31.24
C ILE A 36 -25.74 -7.56 30.85
N ASP A 37 -25.02 -8.33 31.66
CA ASP A 37 -23.70 -8.83 31.28
C ASP A 37 -23.89 -9.82 30.12
N ILE A 38 -24.06 -9.26 28.93
CA ILE A 38 -23.94 -10.04 27.70
C ILE A 38 -22.44 -10.23 27.53
N SER A 39 -21.90 -11.24 28.20
CA SER A 39 -20.59 -11.77 27.86
C SER A 39 -20.68 -12.18 26.38
N ARG A 40 -20.24 -11.30 25.48
CA ARG A 40 -20.06 -11.68 24.08
C ARG A 40 -19.13 -12.89 24.08
N PRO A 41 -19.58 -14.05 23.62
CA PRO A 41 -18.65 -15.15 23.42
C PRO A 41 -17.53 -14.58 22.54
N GLU A 42 -16.28 -14.73 23.00
CA GLU A 42 -15.15 -14.38 22.16
C GLU A 42 -15.27 -15.23 20.90
N LEU A 43 -15.69 -14.58 19.82
CA LEU A 43 -15.69 -15.24 18.52
C LEU A 43 -14.25 -15.67 18.25
N PRO A 44 -14.03 -16.96 17.97
CA PRO A 44 -12.71 -17.41 17.60
C PRO A 44 -12.21 -16.51 16.48
N ARG A 45 -11.09 -15.84 16.67
CA ARG A 45 -10.44 -15.10 15.60
C ARG A 45 -9.99 -16.15 14.59
N LEU A 46 -10.81 -16.36 13.59
CA LEU A 46 -10.40 -17.10 12.41
C LEU A 46 -9.27 -16.32 11.77
N ARG A 47 -8.05 -16.62 12.16
CA ARG A 47 -6.87 -16.24 11.44
C ARG A 47 -6.89 -17.12 10.19
N LEU A 48 -7.44 -16.60 9.12
CA LEU A 48 -7.22 -17.18 7.80
C LEU A 48 -5.71 -17.02 7.55
N GLU A 49 -4.95 -18.02 7.96
CA GLU A 49 -3.61 -18.17 7.43
C GLU A 49 -3.80 -18.42 5.95
N HIS A 50 -3.58 -17.39 5.15
CA HIS A 50 -3.51 -17.57 3.71
C HIS A 50 -2.53 -18.71 3.47
N PRO A 51 -2.90 -19.75 2.73
CA PRO A 51 -1.99 -20.84 2.48
C PRO A 51 -0.80 -20.30 1.69
N THR A 52 0.18 -19.79 2.40
CA THR A 52 1.52 -19.42 1.89
C THR A 52 2.15 -20.58 1.13
N ILE A 53 1.62 -21.77 1.33
CA ILE A 53 2.04 -23.02 0.71
C ILE A 53 1.83 -23.05 -0.80
N LEU A 54 0.92 -22.23 -1.35
CA LEU A 54 0.58 -22.24 -2.78
C LEU A 54 1.22 -21.09 -3.58
N GLN A 55 1.86 -20.11 -2.93
CA GLN A 55 2.52 -19.03 -3.64
C GLN A 55 4.00 -19.36 -3.87
N PRO A 56 4.40 -19.75 -5.09
CA PRO A 56 5.78 -20.14 -5.39
C PRO A 56 6.74 -18.96 -5.43
N TYR A 57 6.23 -17.75 -5.51
CA TYR A 57 7.02 -16.53 -5.63
C TYR A 57 6.87 -15.62 -4.40
N HIS A 58 7.91 -14.87 -4.09
CA HIS A 58 7.81 -13.69 -3.25
C HIS A 58 7.40 -12.51 -4.11
N ILE A 59 6.23 -11.94 -3.87
CA ILE A 59 5.69 -10.85 -4.69
C ILE A 59 5.77 -9.54 -3.92
N GLU A 60 6.32 -8.53 -4.59
CA GLU A 60 6.35 -7.14 -4.14
C GLU A 60 5.64 -6.26 -5.17
N ILE A 61 4.78 -5.37 -4.72
CA ILE A 61 4.20 -4.31 -5.56
C ILE A 61 4.90 -3.00 -5.20
N ILE A 62 5.39 -2.30 -6.21
CA ILE A 62 5.94 -0.94 -6.03
C ILE A 62 5.06 0.02 -6.80
N VAL A 63 4.62 1.07 -6.11
CA VAL A 63 3.73 2.09 -6.66
C VAL A 63 4.43 3.44 -6.63
N GLU A 64 4.45 4.13 -7.76
CA GLU A 64 5.06 5.46 -7.88
C GLU A 64 4.34 6.53 -7.06
N LYS A 65 3.00 6.44 -6.96
CA LYS A 65 2.15 7.44 -6.32
C LYS A 65 1.27 6.85 -5.24
N THR A 66 1.20 7.54 -4.12
CA THR A 66 0.34 7.17 -2.98
C THR A 66 -1.16 7.35 -3.26
N THR A 67 -1.53 8.00 -4.37
CA THR A 67 -2.94 8.27 -4.72
C THR A 67 -3.77 7.02 -5.00
N ILE A 68 -3.13 5.87 -5.21
CA ILE A 68 -3.80 4.59 -5.46
C ILE A 68 -3.60 3.57 -4.35
N ASP A 69 -3.11 4.01 -3.18
CA ASP A 69 -2.87 3.12 -2.02
C ASP A 69 -4.17 2.48 -1.53
N ASP A 70 -5.27 3.22 -1.59
CA ASP A 70 -6.62 2.73 -1.26
C ASP A 70 -7.08 1.54 -2.12
N ILE A 71 -6.50 1.36 -3.30
CA ILE A 71 -6.74 0.22 -4.19
C ILE A 71 -5.70 -0.88 -3.97
N VAL A 72 -4.43 -0.50 -3.86
CA VAL A 72 -3.32 -1.47 -3.83
C VAL A 72 -3.18 -2.14 -2.48
N GLU A 73 -3.33 -1.41 -1.37
CA GLU A 73 -3.20 -1.98 -0.01
C GLU A 73 -4.22 -3.11 0.26
N PRO A 74 -5.53 -2.94 -0.03
CA PRO A 74 -6.49 -4.02 0.17
C PRO A 74 -6.21 -5.25 -0.71
N LEU A 75 -5.67 -5.05 -1.91
CA LEU A 75 -5.26 -6.15 -2.78
C LEU A 75 -4.03 -6.88 -2.21
N ALA A 76 -3.04 -6.13 -1.74
CA ALA A 76 -1.85 -6.69 -1.13
C ALA A 76 -2.20 -7.52 0.12
N GLU A 77 -3.07 -7.00 0.99
CA GLU A 77 -3.59 -7.72 2.15
C GLU A 77 -4.34 -8.99 1.76
N ARG A 78 -5.25 -8.87 0.78
CA ARG A 78 -6.06 -10.01 0.31
C ARG A 78 -5.21 -11.16 -0.19
N TYR A 79 -4.12 -10.87 -0.89
CA TYR A 79 -3.24 -11.88 -1.48
C TYR A 79 -2.00 -12.20 -0.63
N GLY A 80 -1.83 -11.56 0.52
CA GLY A 80 -0.70 -11.76 1.41
C GLY A 80 0.64 -11.41 0.75
N ILE A 81 0.67 -10.34 -0.04
CA ILE A 81 1.85 -9.82 -0.75
C ILE A 81 2.24 -8.45 -0.19
N ASN A 82 3.46 -8.02 -0.46
CA ASN A 82 3.93 -6.73 0.04
C ASN A 82 3.66 -5.61 -0.96
N ALA A 83 3.26 -4.45 -0.46
CA ALA A 83 3.13 -3.21 -1.24
C ALA A 83 4.03 -2.13 -0.67
N THR A 84 4.64 -1.35 -1.54
CA THR A 84 5.52 -0.22 -1.19
C THR A 84 5.16 0.96 -2.08
N SER A 85 4.58 2.00 -1.48
CA SER A 85 4.28 3.24 -2.19
C SER A 85 5.43 4.23 -2.06
N CYS A 86 5.71 4.91 -3.15
CA CYS A 86 6.77 5.89 -3.28
C CYS A 86 6.18 7.25 -3.66
N ALA A 87 6.78 8.33 -3.18
CA ALA A 87 6.49 9.67 -3.71
C ALA A 87 7.54 9.99 -4.78
N GLY A 88 7.40 9.38 -5.96
CA GLY A 88 8.38 9.45 -7.03
C GLY A 88 9.40 8.30 -6.98
N GLN A 89 10.68 8.60 -7.24
CA GLN A 89 11.71 7.57 -7.33
C GLN A 89 11.96 6.84 -5.99
N ILE A 90 11.90 5.51 -6.01
CA ILE A 90 12.15 4.69 -4.81
C ILE A 90 13.55 4.92 -4.23
N SER A 91 13.65 5.04 -2.90
CA SER A 91 14.92 5.22 -2.19
C SER A 91 15.73 3.91 -2.13
N LEU A 92 17.05 4.04 -1.95
CA LEU A 92 17.92 2.88 -1.76
C LEU A 92 17.55 2.09 -0.50
N THR A 93 17.12 2.79 0.58
CA THR A 93 16.65 2.15 1.81
C THR A 93 15.45 1.26 1.59
N ARG A 94 14.46 1.72 0.80
CA ARG A 94 13.29 0.90 0.46
C ARG A 94 13.68 -0.31 -0.40
N CYS A 95 14.60 -0.14 -1.34
CA CYS A 95 15.13 -1.27 -2.11
C CYS A 95 15.83 -2.29 -1.20
N PHE A 96 16.59 -1.81 -0.20
CA PHE A 96 17.24 -2.67 0.78
C PHE A 96 16.22 -3.46 1.60
N GLU A 97 15.16 -2.82 2.09
CA GLU A 97 14.06 -3.50 2.81
C GLU A 97 13.42 -4.62 1.96
N ILE A 98 13.18 -4.36 0.67
CA ILE A 98 12.66 -5.34 -0.29
C ILE A 98 13.63 -6.52 -0.40
N VAL A 99 14.92 -6.27 -0.58
CA VAL A 99 15.94 -7.32 -0.68
C VAL A 99 16.02 -8.15 0.61
N GLN A 100 15.89 -7.53 1.79
CA GLN A 100 15.88 -8.25 3.05
C GLN A 100 14.66 -9.17 3.18
N ARG A 101 13.46 -8.70 2.83
CA ARG A 101 12.25 -9.54 2.80
C ARG A 101 12.37 -10.68 1.81
N ALA A 102 12.91 -10.39 0.63
CA ALA A 102 13.18 -11.36 -0.42
C ALA A 102 14.11 -12.47 0.06
N LYS A 103 15.24 -12.10 0.67
CA LYS A 103 16.19 -13.03 1.28
C LYS A 103 15.55 -13.91 2.35
N ALA A 104 14.75 -13.31 3.24
CA ALA A 104 14.06 -14.03 4.31
C ALA A 104 13.04 -15.04 3.76
N SER A 105 12.41 -14.75 2.61
CA SER A 105 11.42 -15.64 2.00
C SER A 105 12.03 -16.91 1.38
N GLY A 106 13.28 -16.84 0.92
CA GLY A 106 13.97 -17.91 0.21
C GLY A 106 13.33 -18.33 -1.13
N ARG A 107 12.40 -17.53 -1.67
CA ARG A 107 11.65 -17.80 -2.89
C ARG A 107 12.11 -16.88 -4.03
N PRO A 108 11.92 -17.29 -5.31
CA PRO A 108 12.09 -16.40 -6.45
C PRO A 108 11.22 -15.16 -6.30
N VAL A 109 11.75 -13.98 -6.61
CA VAL A 109 11.12 -12.68 -6.35
C VAL A 109 10.52 -12.12 -7.63
N ARG A 110 9.30 -11.62 -7.55
CA ARG A 110 8.63 -10.93 -8.66
C ARG A 110 8.18 -9.56 -8.16
N ILE A 111 8.75 -8.52 -8.74
CA ILE A 111 8.44 -7.13 -8.43
C ILE A 111 7.55 -6.58 -9.52
N LEU A 112 6.34 -6.20 -9.15
CA LEU A 112 5.34 -5.61 -10.02
C LEU A 112 5.38 -4.10 -9.83
N TYR A 113 5.77 -3.36 -10.87
CA TYR A 113 5.94 -1.91 -10.80
C TYR A 113 4.75 -1.21 -11.45
N ILE A 114 4.19 -0.24 -10.74
CA ILE A 114 3.06 0.60 -11.17
C ILE A 114 3.55 2.05 -11.25
N SER A 115 3.58 2.61 -12.44
CA SER A 115 3.97 4.00 -12.70
C SER A 115 3.18 4.60 -13.85
N ASP A 116 3.16 5.91 -13.95
CA ASP A 116 2.55 6.62 -15.07
C ASP A 116 3.30 6.34 -16.38
N PHE A 117 2.57 6.50 -17.48
CA PHE A 117 3.17 6.39 -18.82
C PHE A 117 3.70 7.75 -19.28
N ASP A 118 4.75 8.21 -18.62
CA ASP A 118 5.51 9.40 -18.99
C ASP A 118 7.03 9.08 -19.01
N PRO A 119 7.90 9.97 -19.49
CA PRO A 119 9.34 9.70 -19.54
C PRO A 119 9.94 9.34 -18.18
N ALA A 120 9.52 10.00 -17.10
CA ALA A 120 10.02 9.71 -15.75
C ALA A 120 9.52 8.35 -15.26
N GLY A 121 8.22 8.05 -15.41
CA GLY A 121 7.61 6.79 -15.01
C GLY A 121 8.17 5.57 -15.75
N ARG A 122 8.68 5.76 -16.97
CA ARG A 122 9.38 4.70 -17.73
C ARG A 122 10.81 4.45 -17.23
N GLU A 123 11.49 5.46 -16.71
CA GLU A 123 12.85 5.33 -16.17
C GLU A 123 12.88 4.80 -14.74
N MET A 124 11.84 5.06 -13.94
CA MET A 124 11.79 4.67 -12.54
C MET A 124 11.93 3.16 -12.29
N PRO A 125 11.27 2.26 -13.04
CA PRO A 125 11.46 0.82 -12.91
C PRO A 125 12.89 0.40 -13.18
N VAL A 126 13.54 1.01 -14.18
CA VAL A 126 14.93 0.73 -14.53
C VAL A 126 15.88 1.18 -13.41
N ALA A 127 15.66 2.38 -12.86
CA ALA A 127 16.43 2.89 -11.74
C ALA A 127 16.25 2.03 -10.48
N CYS A 128 15.03 1.54 -10.24
CA CYS A 128 14.74 0.59 -9.16
C CYS A 128 15.50 -0.73 -9.36
N ALA A 129 15.44 -1.32 -10.55
CA ALA A 129 16.12 -2.55 -10.88
C ALA A 129 17.65 -2.44 -10.67
N ARG A 130 18.25 -1.34 -11.11
CA ARG A 130 19.70 -1.07 -10.89
C ARG A 130 20.07 -0.96 -9.40
N LYS A 131 19.23 -0.34 -8.58
CA LYS A 131 19.44 -0.27 -7.12
C LYS A 131 19.38 -1.65 -6.48
N ILE A 132 18.40 -2.47 -6.87
CA ILE A 132 18.27 -3.84 -6.38
C ILE A 132 19.47 -4.68 -6.83
N GLU A 133 19.87 -4.61 -8.10
CA GLU A 133 21.04 -5.31 -8.62
C GLU A 133 22.32 -4.93 -7.86
N PHE A 134 22.51 -3.64 -7.59
CA PHE A 134 23.63 -3.17 -6.76
C PHE A 134 23.62 -3.82 -5.38
N LEU A 135 22.46 -3.84 -4.68
CA LEU A 135 22.33 -4.43 -3.36
C LEU A 135 22.54 -5.96 -3.35
N LEU A 136 22.11 -6.65 -4.40
CA LEU A 136 22.34 -8.09 -4.54
C LEU A 136 23.83 -8.39 -4.71
N ARG A 137 24.53 -7.62 -5.52
CA ARG A 137 25.97 -7.76 -5.74
C ARG A 137 26.78 -7.41 -4.48
N ASP A 138 26.47 -6.28 -3.83
CA ASP A 138 27.12 -5.84 -2.61
C ASP A 138 26.94 -6.85 -1.47
N GLY A 139 25.76 -7.40 -1.33
CA GLY A 139 25.41 -8.43 -0.33
C GLY A 139 25.84 -9.85 -0.73
N ASN A 140 26.43 -10.07 -1.90
CA ASN A 140 26.75 -11.37 -2.48
C ASN A 140 25.56 -12.35 -2.40
N LEU A 141 24.37 -11.86 -2.79
CA LEU A 141 23.12 -12.61 -2.73
C LEU A 141 22.76 -13.18 -4.10
N ASP A 142 22.58 -14.50 -4.15
CA ASP A 142 22.08 -15.21 -5.34
C ASP A 142 20.55 -15.38 -5.21
N LEU A 143 19.80 -14.38 -5.67
CA LEU A 143 18.34 -14.38 -5.67
C LEU A 143 17.83 -14.18 -7.11
N ASP A 144 16.88 -15.03 -7.53
CA ASP A 144 16.14 -14.82 -8.78
C ASP A 144 15.13 -13.67 -8.57
N VAL A 145 15.51 -12.48 -8.99
CA VAL A 145 14.69 -11.27 -8.91
C VAL A 145 14.33 -10.78 -10.30
N GLN A 146 13.03 -10.66 -10.56
CA GLN A 146 12.53 -10.07 -11.80
C GLN A 146 11.63 -8.89 -11.48
N LEU A 147 11.91 -7.74 -12.09
CA LEU A 147 11.08 -6.55 -12.00
C LEU A 147 10.38 -6.33 -13.34
N ARG A 148 9.07 -6.14 -13.30
CA ARG A 148 8.25 -5.85 -14.48
C ARG A 148 7.31 -4.69 -14.20
N GLN A 149 7.33 -3.69 -15.08
CA GLN A 149 6.27 -2.69 -15.12
C GLN A 149 4.99 -3.34 -15.63
N ILE A 150 3.90 -3.21 -14.87
CA ILE A 150 2.60 -3.81 -15.18
C ILE A 150 1.53 -2.76 -15.49
N VAL A 151 1.75 -1.52 -15.05
CA VAL A 151 0.88 -0.35 -15.26
C VAL A 151 1.78 0.91 -15.27
N LEU A 152 1.65 1.86 -16.12
CA LEU A 152 0.88 1.94 -17.34
C LEU A 152 1.82 1.62 -18.52
N THR A 153 1.46 0.68 -19.39
CA THR A 153 2.29 0.30 -20.53
C THR A 153 1.78 0.95 -21.83
N GLU A 154 2.62 0.97 -22.88
CA GLU A 154 2.25 1.52 -24.18
C GLU A 154 1.07 0.78 -24.77
N GLU A 155 1.07 -0.55 -24.69
CA GLU A 155 0.01 -1.41 -25.19
C GLU A 155 -1.34 -1.09 -24.49
N GLN A 156 -1.31 -0.85 -23.18
CA GLN A 156 -2.49 -0.46 -22.41
C GLN A 156 -2.99 0.93 -22.83
N CYS A 157 -2.08 1.87 -23.05
CA CYS A 157 -2.46 3.21 -23.53
C CYS A 157 -3.16 3.16 -24.88
N GLU A 158 -2.71 2.29 -25.78
CA GLU A 158 -3.32 2.08 -27.10
C GLU A 158 -4.65 1.34 -27.00
N GLU A 159 -4.70 0.24 -26.25
CA GLU A 159 -5.89 -0.59 -26.05
C GLU A 159 -7.05 0.22 -25.46
N TYR A 160 -6.77 1.01 -24.41
CA TYR A 160 -7.78 1.84 -23.74
C TYR A 160 -7.97 3.20 -24.37
N ARG A 161 -7.23 3.53 -25.46
CA ARG A 161 -7.30 4.83 -26.16
C ARG A 161 -7.17 6.01 -25.21
N LEU A 162 -6.19 5.94 -24.33
CA LEU A 162 -6.01 6.98 -23.32
C LEU A 162 -5.61 8.32 -23.98
N PRO A 163 -6.13 9.45 -23.48
CA PRO A 163 -5.82 10.76 -24.05
C PRO A 163 -4.33 11.09 -23.84
N ARG A 164 -3.69 11.62 -24.87
CA ARG A 164 -2.30 12.10 -24.79
C ARG A 164 -2.29 13.50 -24.18
N THR A 165 -1.49 13.67 -23.14
CA THR A 165 -1.22 15.00 -22.56
C THR A 165 0.11 15.51 -23.13
N PRO A 166 0.19 16.75 -23.63
CA PRO A 166 1.44 17.31 -24.10
C PRO A 166 2.44 17.38 -22.94
N LEU A 167 3.71 17.05 -23.23
CA LEU A 167 4.79 17.21 -22.25
C LEU A 167 4.88 18.69 -21.84
N LYS A 168 5.05 18.94 -20.55
CA LYS A 168 5.35 20.29 -20.07
C LYS A 168 6.70 20.69 -20.67
N GLU A 169 6.72 21.75 -21.47
CA GLU A 169 7.97 22.36 -21.90
C GLU A 169 8.72 22.80 -20.65
N THR A 170 9.89 22.21 -20.44
CA THR A 170 10.82 22.68 -19.43
C THR A 170 11.26 24.05 -19.92
N ALA A 171 10.94 25.11 -19.18
CA ALA A 171 11.43 26.44 -19.49
C ALA A 171 12.98 26.34 -19.51
N GLU A 172 13.55 26.41 -20.71
CA GLU A 172 14.98 26.57 -20.89
C GLU A 172 15.33 27.89 -20.18
N THR A 173 16.12 27.78 -19.14
CA THR A 173 16.70 28.93 -18.46
C THR A 173 17.65 29.56 -19.48
N GLU A 174 17.18 30.59 -20.18
CA GLU A 174 18.10 31.48 -20.90
C GLU A 174 19.05 32.10 -19.88
N ALA A 175 20.32 31.70 -19.97
CA ALA A 175 21.43 32.29 -19.26
C ALA A 175 22.21 33.17 -20.23
#